data_9bd8cb498a913ec6c8038d815aea291d
#
_entry.id   9bd8cb498a913ec6c8038d815aea291d
#
_cell.length_a   1.000
_cell.length_b   1.000
_cell.length_c   1.000
_cell.angle_alpha   90.00
_cell.angle_beta   90.00
_cell.angle_gamma   90.00
#
_symmetry.space_group_name_H-M   'P 1'
#
loop_
_entity.id
_entity.type
_entity.pdbx_description
1 polymer ?
#
loop_
_entity_poly.entity_id
_entity_poly.type
_entity_poly.pdbx_seq_one_letter_code
_entity_poly.pdbx_strand_id
1 'polypeptide(L)'
;DEVLISALEHHANIVPWQMICADTGAVLKVAPITDAGEIDLAGFDAQLSAKTRLLAVAHISNALGTINPVAELIARARAVGAVTLVDGAQSIIHAPVDVQALGCDFFAFSGHKALGPTGIGALYG
;
A
#
# COMPACT_ATOMS: atom_id res chain seq x y z
N ASP A 1 0.01 -15.46 -10.11
CA ASP A 1 0.13 -14.61 -8.92
C ASP A 1 -0.45 -13.23 -9.19
N GLU A 2 -0.90 -12.54 -8.15
CA GLU A 2 -1.56 -11.24 -8.24
C GLU A 2 -0.90 -10.26 -7.26
N VAL A 3 -0.78 -8.99 -7.68
CA VAL A 3 -0.42 -7.85 -6.84
C VAL A 3 -1.65 -6.96 -6.71
N LEU A 4 -2.06 -6.63 -5.49
CA LEU A 4 -3.20 -5.75 -5.23
C LEU A 4 -2.69 -4.40 -4.71
N ILE A 5 -3.11 -3.33 -5.36
CA ILE A 5 -2.90 -1.93 -4.94
C ILE A 5 -4.24 -1.23 -4.80
N SER A 6 -4.26 -0.01 -4.27
CA SER A 6 -5.47 0.83 -4.29
C SER A 6 -5.44 1.86 -5.43
N ALA A 7 -6.60 2.43 -5.75
CA ALA A 7 -6.70 3.55 -6.68
C ALA A 7 -6.16 4.87 -6.10
N LEU A 8 -5.75 4.90 -4.83
CA LEU A 8 -5.17 6.07 -4.14
C LEU A 8 -3.65 6.11 -4.16
N GLU A 9 -3.00 5.19 -4.87
CA GLU A 9 -1.54 5.06 -4.80
C GLU A 9 -0.81 6.18 -5.54
N HIS A 10 0.32 6.59 -4.99
CA HIS A 10 1.31 7.41 -5.70
C HIS A 10 2.04 6.56 -6.75
N HIS A 11 2.52 7.19 -7.83
CA HIS A 11 3.25 6.49 -8.90
C HIS A 11 4.40 5.60 -8.38
N ALA A 12 5.09 5.99 -7.31
CA ALA A 12 6.15 5.21 -6.69
C ALA A 12 5.66 3.85 -6.15
N ASN A 13 4.35 3.74 -5.86
CA ASN A 13 3.70 2.50 -5.42
C ASN A 13 2.76 1.90 -6.50
N ILE A 14 2.90 2.33 -7.76
CA ILE A 14 2.19 1.78 -8.92
C ILE A 14 3.20 1.20 -9.92
N VAL A 15 4.11 2.05 -10.41
CA VAL A 15 4.99 1.72 -11.54
C VAL A 15 5.88 0.51 -11.28
N PRO A 16 6.53 0.35 -10.10
CA PRO A 16 7.32 -0.86 -9.83
C PRO A 16 6.51 -2.15 -9.95
N TRP A 17 5.26 -2.13 -9.51
CA TRP A 17 4.38 -3.30 -9.59
C TRP A 17 3.93 -3.58 -11.02
N GLN A 18 3.67 -2.54 -11.83
CA GLN A 18 3.40 -2.70 -13.26
C GLN A 18 4.58 -3.37 -13.97
N MET A 19 5.82 -2.93 -13.68
CA MET A 19 7.03 -3.50 -14.27
C MET A 19 7.20 -4.96 -13.88
N ILE A 20 7.13 -5.28 -12.57
CA ILE A 20 7.27 -6.67 -12.09
C ILE A 20 6.16 -7.57 -12.65
N CYS A 21 4.93 -7.10 -12.71
CA CYS A 21 3.82 -7.87 -13.30
C CYS A 21 4.07 -8.15 -14.79
N ALA A 22 4.58 -7.17 -15.54
CA ALA A 22 4.93 -7.36 -16.94
C ALA A 22 6.05 -8.40 -17.13
N ASP A 23 7.07 -8.36 -16.28
CA ASP A 23 8.24 -9.24 -16.38
C ASP A 23 7.93 -10.68 -15.93
N THR A 24 7.02 -10.86 -14.96
CA THR A 24 6.73 -12.17 -14.34
C THR A 24 5.45 -12.82 -14.83
N GLY A 25 4.61 -12.09 -15.56
CA GLY A 25 3.27 -12.54 -15.94
C GLY A 25 2.26 -12.52 -14.80
N ALA A 26 2.57 -11.86 -13.69
CA ALA A 26 1.61 -11.61 -12.62
C ALA A 26 0.57 -10.57 -13.05
N VAL A 27 -0.57 -10.54 -12.35
CA VAL A 27 -1.67 -9.62 -12.64
C VAL A 27 -1.70 -8.50 -11.62
N LEU A 28 -1.66 -7.25 -12.08
CA LEU A 28 -1.89 -6.09 -11.21
C LEU A 28 -3.40 -5.85 -11.08
N LYS A 29 -3.89 -5.87 -9.85
CA LYS A 29 -5.28 -5.56 -9.48
C LYS A 29 -5.35 -4.24 -8.72
N VAL A 30 -6.45 -3.53 -8.89
CA VAL A 30 -6.65 -2.23 -8.25
C VAL A 30 -7.97 -2.25 -7.47
N ALA A 31 -7.89 -2.05 -6.16
CA ALA A 31 -9.06 -1.84 -5.32
C ALA A 31 -9.67 -0.46 -5.62
N PRO A 32 -10.98 -0.39 -5.87
CA PRO A 32 -11.65 0.87 -6.17
C PRO A 32 -11.77 1.77 -4.94
N ILE A 33 -12.14 3.01 -5.19
CA ILE A 33 -12.46 4.00 -4.15
C ILE A 33 -13.92 4.45 -4.30
N THR A 34 -14.48 4.96 -3.23
CA THR A 34 -15.79 5.60 -3.18
C THR A 34 -15.72 7.03 -3.71
N ASP A 35 -16.86 7.66 -3.95
CA ASP A 35 -16.93 9.09 -4.31
C ASP A 35 -16.42 10.01 -3.19
N ALA A 36 -16.36 9.51 -1.95
CA ALA A 36 -15.77 10.22 -0.81
C ALA A 36 -14.23 10.17 -0.81
N GLY A 37 -13.59 9.44 -1.74
CA GLY A 37 -12.14 9.28 -1.81
C GLY A 37 -11.58 8.31 -0.77
N GLU A 38 -12.39 7.36 -0.32
CA GLU A 38 -12.01 6.29 0.59
C GLU A 38 -11.93 4.96 -0.16
N ILE A 39 -11.10 4.01 0.31
CA ILE A 39 -11.06 2.67 -0.28
C ILE A 39 -12.43 1.99 -0.08
N ASP A 40 -13.02 1.54 -1.19
CA ASP A 40 -14.23 0.70 -1.15
C ASP A 40 -13.85 -0.69 -0.64
N LEU A 41 -14.20 -0.99 0.62
CA LEU A 41 -13.84 -2.26 1.25
C LEU A 41 -14.52 -3.46 0.57
N ALA A 42 -15.73 -3.31 0.05
CA ALA A 42 -16.40 -4.38 -0.68
C ALA A 42 -15.71 -4.63 -2.04
N GLY A 43 -15.36 -3.57 -2.74
CA GLY A 43 -14.55 -3.63 -3.96
C GLY A 43 -13.15 -4.19 -3.71
N PHE A 44 -12.53 -3.84 -2.59
CA PHE A 44 -11.25 -4.40 -2.16
C PHE A 44 -11.36 -5.92 -1.95
N ASP A 45 -12.35 -6.39 -1.22
CA ASP A 45 -12.58 -7.82 -0.98
C ASP A 45 -12.83 -8.58 -2.29
N ALA A 46 -13.54 -7.99 -3.23
CA ALA A 46 -13.78 -8.57 -4.54
C ALA A 46 -12.49 -8.75 -5.38
N GLN A 47 -11.44 -7.97 -5.11
CA GLN A 47 -10.14 -8.10 -5.76
C GLN A 47 -9.22 -9.12 -5.06
N LEU A 48 -9.40 -9.38 -3.76
CA LEU A 48 -8.63 -10.38 -3.02
C LEU A 48 -8.92 -11.80 -3.52
N SER A 49 -7.89 -12.61 -3.63
CA SER A 49 -8.02 -14.03 -3.96
C SER A 49 -6.88 -14.85 -3.36
N ALA A 50 -6.97 -16.17 -3.40
CA ALA A 50 -5.87 -17.07 -3.02
C ALA A 50 -4.62 -16.93 -3.92
N LYS A 51 -4.71 -16.19 -5.03
CA LYS A 51 -3.58 -15.87 -5.92
C LYS A 51 -2.90 -14.56 -5.54
N THR A 52 -3.49 -13.73 -4.67
CA THR A 52 -2.90 -12.48 -4.20
C THR A 52 -1.66 -12.79 -3.37
N ARG A 53 -0.50 -12.32 -3.83
CA ARG A 53 0.79 -12.53 -3.17
C ARG A 53 1.30 -11.30 -2.47
N LEU A 54 0.87 -10.14 -2.92
CA LEU A 54 1.28 -8.85 -2.36
C LEU A 54 0.10 -7.89 -2.33
N LEU A 55 -0.07 -7.22 -1.19
CA LEU A 55 -0.84 -6.01 -1.04
C LEU A 55 0.14 -4.84 -0.86
N ALA A 56 0.03 -3.80 -1.69
CA ALA A 56 0.83 -2.58 -1.54
C ALA A 56 -0.11 -1.36 -1.51
N VAL A 57 -0.21 -0.68 -0.34
CA VAL A 57 -1.16 0.41 -0.13
C VAL A 57 -0.54 1.59 0.60
N ALA A 58 -0.94 2.80 0.24
CA ALA A 58 -0.58 4.02 0.95
C ALA A 58 -1.31 4.10 2.30
N HIS A 59 -0.59 4.50 3.36
CA HIS A 59 -1.20 4.78 4.66
C HIS A 59 -2.04 6.06 4.62
N ILE A 60 -1.47 7.13 4.03
CA ILE A 60 -2.16 8.41 3.82
C ILE A 60 -2.01 8.79 2.35
N SER A 61 -3.12 9.12 1.69
CA SER A 61 -3.11 9.55 0.30
C SER A 61 -2.41 10.91 0.16
N ASN A 62 -1.46 11.00 -0.77
CA ASN A 62 -0.79 12.27 -1.10
C ASN A 62 -1.69 13.25 -1.87
N ALA A 63 -2.73 12.77 -2.52
CA ALA A 63 -3.64 13.58 -3.33
C ALA A 63 -4.84 14.10 -2.53
N LEU A 64 -5.45 13.24 -1.72
CA LEU A 64 -6.70 13.55 -1.02
C LEU A 64 -6.51 13.76 0.50
N GLY A 65 -5.38 13.31 1.07
CA GLY A 65 -5.17 13.31 2.52
C GLY A 65 -5.95 12.24 3.27
N THR A 66 -6.67 11.37 2.56
CA THR A 66 -7.41 10.25 3.16
C THR A 66 -6.47 9.35 3.95
N ILE A 67 -6.81 9.07 5.20
CA ILE A 67 -6.11 8.08 6.04
C ILE A 67 -6.76 6.73 5.78
N ASN A 68 -6.04 5.83 5.15
CA ASN A 68 -6.55 4.51 4.80
C ASN A 68 -6.56 3.57 6.02
N PRO A 69 -7.53 2.65 6.13
CA PRO A 69 -7.63 1.69 7.24
C PRO A 69 -6.64 0.54 7.06
N VAL A 70 -5.33 0.86 6.98
CA VAL A 70 -4.29 -0.11 6.58
C VAL A 70 -4.21 -1.34 7.47
N ALA A 71 -4.45 -1.23 8.78
CA ALA A 71 -4.46 -2.38 9.67
C ALA A 71 -5.57 -3.40 9.28
N GLU A 72 -6.75 -2.90 8.90
CA GLU A 72 -7.85 -3.73 8.42
C GLU A 72 -7.52 -4.37 7.06
N LEU A 73 -6.96 -3.60 6.12
CA LEU A 73 -6.56 -4.11 4.79
C LEU A 73 -5.48 -5.18 4.92
N ILE A 74 -4.50 -4.99 5.82
CA ILE A 74 -3.45 -5.95 6.14
C ILE A 74 -4.06 -7.26 6.68
N ALA A 75 -5.00 -7.17 7.64
CA ALA A 75 -5.64 -8.35 8.19
C ALA A 75 -6.37 -9.17 7.11
N ARG A 76 -7.08 -8.50 6.19
CA ARG A 76 -7.77 -9.13 5.06
C ARG A 76 -6.78 -9.80 4.09
N ALA A 77 -5.69 -9.12 3.73
CA ALA A 77 -4.65 -9.65 2.84
C ALA A 77 -3.93 -10.86 3.45
N ARG A 78 -3.63 -10.80 4.75
CA ARG A 78 -3.03 -11.93 5.48
C ARG A 78 -3.94 -13.16 5.52
N ALA A 79 -5.24 -12.98 5.58
CA ALA A 79 -6.19 -14.09 5.56
C ALA A 79 -6.10 -14.94 4.28
N VAL A 80 -5.60 -14.38 3.18
CA VAL A 80 -5.34 -15.11 1.93
C VAL A 80 -3.85 -15.45 1.73
N GLY A 81 -2.99 -15.15 2.71
CA GLY A 81 -1.56 -15.44 2.68
C GLY A 81 -0.71 -14.44 1.89
N ALA A 82 -1.22 -13.25 1.64
CA ALA A 82 -0.48 -12.19 0.95
C ALA A 82 0.50 -11.48 1.89
N VAL A 83 1.67 -11.13 1.38
CA VAL A 83 2.64 -10.22 1.98
C VAL A 83 2.11 -8.80 1.88
N THR A 84 2.44 -7.93 2.84
CA THR A 84 1.89 -6.58 2.92
C THR A 84 2.98 -5.52 2.95
N LEU A 85 2.85 -4.51 2.08
CA LEU A 85 3.70 -3.33 2.05
C LEU A 85 2.84 -2.08 2.24
N VAL A 86 3.26 -1.22 3.15
CA VAL A 86 2.64 0.08 3.41
C VAL A 86 3.56 1.20 2.91
N ASP A 87 3.05 2.03 2.00
CA ASP A 87 3.69 3.30 1.65
C ASP A 87 3.37 4.33 2.75
N GLY A 88 4.37 4.58 3.58
CA GLY A 88 4.32 5.52 4.69
C GLY A 88 4.86 6.91 4.35
N ALA A 89 5.07 7.24 3.07
CA ALA A 89 5.72 8.48 2.67
C ALA A 89 5.01 9.74 3.21
N GLN A 90 3.70 9.72 3.36
CA GLN A 90 2.96 10.82 3.97
C GLN A 90 2.79 10.62 5.48
N SER A 91 2.57 9.41 5.96
CA SER A 91 2.27 9.18 7.37
C SER A 91 3.45 9.43 8.29
N ILE A 92 4.68 9.20 7.82
CA ILE A 92 5.89 9.32 8.66
C ILE A 92 6.07 10.71 9.29
N ILE A 93 5.55 11.77 8.68
CA ILE A 93 5.63 13.13 9.21
C ILE A 93 4.32 13.59 9.87
N HIS A 94 3.17 13.01 9.47
CA HIS A 94 1.86 13.50 9.90
C HIS A 94 1.28 12.75 11.09
N ALA A 95 1.78 11.54 11.39
CA ALA A 95 1.27 10.71 12.47
C ALA A 95 2.38 9.85 13.11
N PRO A 96 2.28 9.52 14.40
CA PRO A 96 3.11 8.48 14.98
C PRO A 96 2.85 7.15 14.25
N VAL A 97 3.91 6.48 13.82
CA VAL A 97 3.83 5.18 13.14
C VAL A 97 4.48 4.13 14.00
N ASP A 98 3.69 3.14 14.41
CA ASP A 98 4.17 1.91 15.02
C ASP A 98 3.98 0.76 14.03
N VAL A 99 5.05 0.35 13.37
CA VAL A 99 5.02 -0.70 12.34
C VAL A 99 4.63 -2.07 12.90
N GLN A 100 4.92 -2.32 14.18
CA GLN A 100 4.53 -3.57 14.84
C GLN A 100 3.02 -3.58 15.10
N ALA A 101 2.47 -2.45 15.57
CA ALA A 101 1.03 -2.31 15.77
C ALA A 101 0.24 -2.34 14.46
N LEU A 102 0.77 -1.75 13.38
CA LEU A 102 0.21 -1.86 12.03
C LEU A 102 0.21 -3.32 11.53
N GLY A 103 1.24 -4.07 11.91
CA GLY A 103 1.39 -5.45 11.54
C GLY A 103 1.76 -5.67 10.07
N CYS A 104 2.25 -4.68 9.34
CA CYS A 104 2.72 -4.85 7.96
C CYS A 104 4.05 -5.61 7.91
N ASP A 105 4.30 -6.31 6.80
CA ASP A 105 5.58 -6.99 6.58
C ASP A 105 6.65 -5.99 6.13
N PHE A 106 6.24 -4.98 5.33
CA PHE A 106 7.13 -3.92 4.85
C PHE A 106 6.49 -2.54 5.04
N PHE A 107 7.31 -1.55 5.40
CA PHE A 107 6.93 -0.14 5.49
C PHE A 107 8.00 0.73 4.84
N ALA A 108 7.62 1.50 3.82
CA ALA A 108 8.55 2.33 3.05
C ALA A 108 8.26 3.81 3.22
N PHE A 109 9.29 4.65 3.30
CA PHE A 109 9.14 6.11 3.27
C PHE A 109 10.36 6.82 2.69
N SER A 110 10.15 8.06 2.25
CA SER A 110 11.20 8.92 1.69
C SER A 110 11.78 9.84 2.75
N GLY A 111 13.10 10.01 2.77
CA GLY A 111 13.79 10.85 3.73
C GLY A 111 13.38 12.33 3.67
N HIS A 112 13.21 12.89 2.46
CA HIS A 112 12.84 14.30 2.28
C HIS A 112 11.44 14.66 2.84
N LYS A 113 10.54 13.68 2.97
CA LYS A 113 9.24 13.88 3.62
C LYS A 113 9.30 13.75 5.14
N ALA A 114 10.42 13.21 5.66
CA ALA A 114 10.71 13.10 7.09
C ALA A 114 11.77 14.09 7.55
N LEU A 115 11.80 15.30 6.96
CA LEU A 115 12.76 16.38 7.25
C LEU A 115 14.23 16.02 6.96
N GLY A 116 14.47 14.97 6.20
CA GLY A 116 15.79 14.53 5.76
C GLY A 116 16.15 15.01 4.35
N PRO A 117 17.31 14.62 3.81
CA PRO A 117 17.75 14.96 2.46
C PRO A 117 16.92 14.22 1.39
N THR A 118 16.98 14.74 0.15
CA THR A 118 16.48 14.04 -1.03
C THR A 118 17.40 12.87 -1.41
N GLY A 119 16.89 11.93 -2.20
CA GLY A 119 17.65 10.82 -2.75
C GLY A 119 17.88 9.64 -1.78
N ILE A 120 17.29 9.70 -0.59
CA ILE A 120 17.35 8.63 0.41
C ILE A 120 15.95 8.31 0.97
N GLY A 121 15.79 7.10 1.43
CA GLY A 121 14.60 6.63 2.10
C GLY A 121 14.92 5.42 2.97
N ALA A 122 13.91 4.85 3.62
CA ALA A 122 14.06 3.63 4.38
C ALA A 122 12.94 2.65 4.04
N LEU A 123 13.28 1.37 4.13
CA LEU A 123 12.36 0.25 4.08
C LEU A 123 12.56 -0.55 5.37
N TYR A 124 11.48 -0.67 6.14
CA TYR A 124 11.36 -1.63 7.23
C TYR A 124 10.88 -2.97 6.63
N GLY A 125 11.43 -4.11 7.13
CA GLY A 125 11.04 -5.47 6.76
C GLY A 125 11.58 -6.51 7.72
#